data_b085851bf94d69519858118d62bb5f6e
#
_entry.id   b085851bf94d69519858118d62bb5f6e
#
_cell.length_a   1.000
_cell.length_b   1.000
_cell.length_c   1.000
_cell.angle_alpha   90.00
_cell.angle_beta   90.00
_cell.angle_gamma   90.00
#
_symmetry.space_group_name_H-M   'P 1'
#
loop_
_entity.id
_entity.type
_entity.pdbx_description
1 polymer ?
#
loop_
_entity_poly.entity_id
_entity_poly.type
_entity_poly.pdbx_seq_one_letter_code
_entity_poly.pdbx_strand_id
1 'polypeptide(L)'
;LRNSSAASDVYKRQLWKSEDSGDTWKEISLNKGFPDSTLGIIGVTVSPVNNEKVWAIVENKDKGGLYLSNDGGESWELINNERKLRQRAWYYTRVYADTQDENLVYVLNVRYHKSTNSGKSFKTYNAPHGDHHDLWISPENPERMIIGDDGGAQVSYDRGESWSTYMNQPTSQFYRVTTDNSFPYRIYAAQQDNSTIRINHRSSNGS
;
A
#
# COMPACT_ATOMS: atom_id res chain seq x y z
N LEU A 1 -0.65 -16.72 -14.07
CA LEU A 1 -0.93 -17.07 -12.66
C LEU A 1 -1.36 -15.82 -11.91
N ARG A 2 -2.62 -15.79 -11.50
CA ARG A 2 -3.12 -14.75 -10.60
C ARG A 2 -3.00 -15.31 -9.19
N ASN A 3 -1.96 -14.91 -8.48
CA ASN A 3 -1.90 -15.18 -7.06
C ASN A 3 -2.79 -14.16 -6.38
N SER A 4 -3.90 -14.59 -5.85
CA SER A 4 -4.79 -13.72 -5.12
C SER A 4 -4.40 -13.67 -3.65
N SER A 5 -4.51 -12.47 -3.12
CA SER A 5 -4.18 -12.09 -1.76
C SER A 5 -5.03 -12.78 -0.70
N ALA A 6 -4.47 -12.84 0.48
CA ALA A 6 -5.00 -13.37 1.71
C ALA A 6 -6.44 -12.96 2.05
N ALA A 7 -7.27 -13.94 2.38
CA ALA A 7 -8.41 -13.75 3.26
C ALA A 7 -7.92 -13.81 4.72
N SER A 8 -8.17 -12.78 5.50
CA SER A 8 -7.79 -12.76 6.92
C SER A 8 -8.98 -13.13 7.80
N ASP A 9 -8.84 -14.20 8.56
CA ASP A 9 -9.70 -14.45 9.72
C ASP A 9 -9.34 -13.45 10.84
N VAL A 10 -10.35 -12.88 11.50
CA VAL A 10 -10.20 -11.89 12.57
C VAL A 10 -9.39 -12.43 13.77
N TYR A 11 -9.31 -13.74 13.93
CA TYR A 11 -8.66 -14.39 15.07
C TYR A 11 -7.31 -15.05 14.77
N LYS A 12 -7.03 -15.38 13.49
CA LYS A 12 -5.74 -15.92 13.05
C LYS A 12 -5.47 -15.40 11.65
N ARG A 13 -4.63 -14.41 11.53
CA ARG A 13 -4.20 -13.94 10.22
C ARG A 13 -3.30 -15.00 9.59
N GLN A 14 -3.65 -15.40 8.38
CA GLN A 14 -3.03 -16.50 7.65
C GLN A 14 -2.72 -16.07 6.23
N LEU A 15 -1.75 -16.73 5.61
CA LEU A 15 -1.41 -16.58 4.21
C LEU A 15 -1.87 -17.83 3.47
N TRP A 16 -2.65 -17.63 2.40
CA TRP A 16 -3.21 -18.71 1.60
C TRP A 16 -2.78 -18.54 0.14
N LYS A 17 -2.56 -19.66 -0.55
CA LYS A 17 -2.17 -19.74 -1.97
C LYS A 17 -3.21 -20.55 -2.73
N SER A 18 -3.57 -20.07 -3.93
CA SER A 18 -4.30 -20.81 -4.95
C SER A 18 -3.44 -20.99 -6.18
N GLU A 19 -3.48 -22.17 -6.79
CA GLU A 19 -2.80 -22.50 -8.05
C GLU A 19 -3.79 -22.71 -9.20
N ASP A 20 -5.08 -22.69 -8.92
CA ASP A 20 -6.19 -22.96 -9.83
C ASP A 20 -7.16 -21.77 -9.96
N SER A 21 -6.66 -20.55 -9.92
CA SER A 21 -7.42 -19.31 -10.07
C SER A 21 -8.46 -19.06 -8.96
N GLY A 22 -8.28 -19.68 -7.80
CA GLY A 22 -9.11 -19.47 -6.62
C GLY A 22 -10.13 -20.55 -6.35
N ASP A 23 -10.14 -21.64 -7.13
CA ASP A 23 -11.04 -22.77 -6.91
C ASP A 23 -10.67 -23.55 -5.65
N THR A 24 -9.36 -23.72 -5.41
CA THR A 24 -8.86 -24.32 -4.17
C THR A 24 -7.79 -23.46 -3.51
N TRP A 25 -7.64 -23.59 -2.18
CA TRP A 25 -6.72 -22.79 -1.39
C TRP A 25 -5.92 -23.67 -0.41
N LYS A 26 -4.62 -23.45 -0.35
CA LYS A 26 -3.69 -24.07 0.60
C LYS A 26 -3.14 -23.02 1.55
N GLU A 27 -3.20 -23.28 2.85
CA GLU A 27 -2.53 -22.44 3.84
C GLU A 27 -1.01 -22.61 3.72
N ILE A 28 -0.29 -21.47 3.59
CA ILE A 28 1.17 -21.42 3.49
C ILE A 28 1.82 -20.61 4.61
N SER A 29 1.04 -20.10 5.56
CA SER A 29 1.56 -19.41 6.76
C SER A 29 2.25 -20.36 7.75
N LEU A 30 2.07 -21.68 7.60
CA LEU A 30 2.73 -22.72 8.40
C LEU A 30 3.99 -23.27 7.74
N ASN A 31 4.32 -22.80 6.54
CA ASN A 31 5.47 -23.29 5.79
C ASN A 31 6.79 -22.86 6.44
N LYS A 32 7.83 -23.63 6.18
CA LYS A 32 9.17 -23.48 6.77
C LYS A 32 9.67 -22.04 6.63
N GLY A 33 10.14 -21.47 7.74
CA GLY A 33 10.75 -20.14 7.78
C GLY A 33 9.77 -18.98 7.98
N PHE A 34 8.45 -19.20 7.84
CA PHE A 34 7.46 -18.21 8.21
C PHE A 34 7.29 -18.12 9.74
N PRO A 35 6.86 -16.99 10.32
CA PRO A 35 6.67 -16.88 11.76
C PRO A 35 5.61 -17.85 12.28
N ASP A 36 5.93 -18.59 13.32
CA ASP A 36 5.11 -19.63 13.96
C ASP A 36 4.27 -19.13 15.16
N SER A 37 4.34 -17.84 15.45
CA SER A 37 3.61 -17.18 16.55
C SER A 37 2.47 -16.31 16.02
N THR A 38 1.74 -15.63 16.91
CA THR A 38 0.60 -14.76 16.53
C THR A 38 0.98 -13.77 15.43
N LEU A 39 0.27 -13.83 14.32
CA LEU A 39 0.45 -12.95 13.18
C LEU A 39 -0.53 -11.76 13.26
N GLY A 40 -0.04 -10.57 13.01
CA GLY A 40 -0.83 -9.39 12.75
C GLY A 40 -1.15 -9.24 11.26
N ILE A 41 -1.16 -8.00 10.74
CA ILE A 41 -1.42 -7.76 9.31
C ILE A 41 -0.27 -8.32 8.47
N ILE A 42 -0.63 -8.92 7.34
CA ILE A 42 0.30 -9.43 6.33
C ILE A 42 -0.01 -8.73 5.01
N GLY A 43 0.99 -8.05 4.44
CA GLY A 43 0.98 -7.61 3.05
C GLY A 43 1.75 -8.61 2.20
N VAL A 44 1.26 -8.94 1.02
CA VAL A 44 1.89 -9.90 0.13
C VAL A 44 1.90 -9.42 -1.30
N THR A 45 2.97 -9.73 -2.02
CA THR A 45 3.09 -9.50 -3.46
C THR A 45 3.87 -10.64 -4.11
N VAL A 46 3.49 -10.97 -5.34
CA VAL A 46 4.20 -11.94 -6.18
C VAL A 46 4.87 -11.18 -7.31
N SER A 47 6.08 -11.56 -7.65
CA SER A 47 6.74 -10.97 -8.82
C SER A 47 6.00 -11.34 -10.11
N PRO A 48 5.59 -10.37 -10.93
CA PRO A 48 5.04 -10.66 -12.25
C PRO A 48 6.07 -11.24 -13.22
N VAL A 49 7.35 -11.04 -12.93
CA VAL A 49 8.47 -11.51 -13.76
C VAL A 49 8.85 -12.95 -13.43
N ASN A 50 8.74 -13.30 -12.13
CA ASN A 50 9.10 -14.63 -11.63
C ASN A 50 8.11 -15.03 -10.53
N ASN A 51 7.13 -15.84 -10.84
CA ASN A 51 6.05 -16.21 -9.92
C ASN A 51 6.47 -17.09 -8.74
N GLU A 52 7.69 -17.65 -8.76
CA GLU A 52 8.29 -18.33 -7.61
C GLU A 52 8.75 -17.33 -6.54
N LYS A 53 8.94 -16.06 -6.92
CA LYS A 53 9.44 -15.03 -6.05
C LYS A 53 8.29 -14.24 -5.41
N VAL A 54 8.14 -14.42 -4.10
CA VAL A 54 7.03 -13.87 -3.32
C VAL A 54 7.59 -13.12 -2.10
N TRP A 55 7.10 -11.91 -1.86
CA TRP A 55 7.39 -11.17 -0.64
C TRP A 55 6.18 -11.11 0.27
N ALA A 56 6.42 -11.28 1.56
CA ALA A 56 5.42 -11.05 2.59
C ALA A 56 6.00 -10.12 3.66
N ILE A 57 5.36 -8.97 3.88
CA ILE A 57 5.68 -8.10 5.01
C ILE A 57 4.72 -8.43 6.16
N VAL A 58 5.27 -8.80 7.31
CA VAL A 58 4.51 -9.43 8.38
C VAL A 58 4.61 -8.60 9.66
N GLU A 59 3.45 -8.23 10.21
CA GLU A 59 3.36 -7.74 11.58
C GLU A 59 3.44 -8.92 12.54
N ASN A 60 4.49 -8.94 13.35
CA ASN A 60 4.69 -9.92 14.41
C ASN A 60 5.56 -9.29 15.49
N LYS A 61 5.31 -9.65 16.75
CA LYS A 61 6.00 -9.04 17.89
C LYS A 61 7.50 -9.31 17.87
N ASP A 62 7.90 -10.55 17.63
CA ASP A 62 9.28 -11.01 17.79
C ASP A 62 9.99 -11.28 16.46
N LYS A 63 9.25 -11.79 15.47
CA LYS A 63 9.74 -12.20 14.16
C LYS A 63 9.16 -11.36 13.01
N GLY A 64 8.67 -10.15 13.27
CA GLY A 64 8.10 -9.29 12.24
C GLY A 64 9.17 -8.74 11.30
N GLY A 65 8.86 -8.67 10.00
CA GLY A 65 9.77 -8.20 8.97
C GLY A 65 9.27 -8.46 7.56
N LEU A 66 10.16 -8.27 6.61
CA LEU A 66 9.96 -8.65 5.22
C LEU A 66 10.55 -10.03 4.98
N TYR A 67 9.72 -10.93 4.55
CA TYR A 67 10.05 -12.30 4.17
C TYR A 67 10.09 -12.43 2.66
N LEU A 68 11.01 -13.26 2.17
CA LEU A 68 11.12 -13.63 0.76
C LEU A 68 10.97 -15.16 0.64
N SER A 69 10.18 -15.58 -0.32
CA SER A 69 10.16 -16.92 -0.86
C SER A 69 10.72 -16.90 -2.28
N ASN A 70 11.48 -17.91 -2.67
CA ASN A 70 11.95 -18.16 -4.04
C ASN A 70 11.38 -19.47 -4.61
N ASP A 71 10.37 -20.02 -3.98
CA ASP A 71 9.73 -21.30 -4.31
C ASP A 71 8.20 -21.21 -4.22
N GLY A 72 7.65 -20.05 -4.59
CA GLY A 72 6.20 -19.85 -4.63
C GLY A 72 5.50 -19.94 -3.27
N GLY A 73 6.22 -19.71 -2.15
CA GLY A 73 5.68 -19.74 -0.80
C GLY A 73 5.85 -21.07 -0.08
N GLU A 74 6.58 -22.04 -0.64
CA GLU A 74 6.83 -23.32 0.03
C GLU A 74 7.86 -23.17 1.17
N SER A 75 8.77 -22.21 1.07
CA SER A 75 9.67 -21.83 2.16
C SER A 75 9.92 -20.32 2.18
N TRP A 76 10.30 -19.80 3.36
CA TRP A 76 10.45 -18.37 3.60
C TRP A 76 11.75 -18.05 4.31
N GLU A 77 12.34 -16.92 3.97
CA GLU A 77 13.49 -16.34 4.63
C GLU A 77 13.16 -14.92 5.12
N LEU A 78 13.45 -14.60 6.38
CA LEU A 78 13.40 -13.24 6.89
C LEU A 78 14.60 -12.47 6.34
N ILE A 79 14.38 -11.63 5.34
CA ILE A 79 15.43 -10.90 4.64
C ILE A 79 15.69 -9.48 5.17
N ASN A 80 14.67 -8.89 5.83
CA ASN A 80 14.80 -7.55 6.40
C ASN A 80 13.84 -7.37 7.59
N ASN A 81 14.38 -6.94 8.73
CA ASN A 81 13.60 -6.69 9.94
C ASN A 81 13.61 -5.21 10.38
N GLU A 82 14.05 -4.29 9.52
CA GLU A 82 14.07 -2.87 9.84
C GLU A 82 12.68 -2.37 10.22
N ARG A 83 12.59 -1.70 11.37
CA ARG A 83 11.32 -1.18 11.90
C ARG A 83 10.64 -0.19 10.96
N LYS A 84 11.43 0.59 10.19
CA LYS A 84 10.89 1.58 9.26
C LYS A 84 9.94 0.97 8.21
N LEU A 85 10.14 -0.30 7.83
CA LEU A 85 9.29 -1.00 6.86
C LEU A 85 7.93 -1.42 7.44
N ARG A 86 7.79 -1.40 8.76
CA ARG A 86 6.59 -1.81 9.50
C ARG A 86 6.04 -0.71 10.38
N GLN A 87 6.26 0.54 9.99
CA GLN A 87 5.74 1.68 10.74
C GLN A 87 4.21 1.70 10.66
N ARG A 88 3.54 1.74 11.81
CA ARG A 88 2.08 1.56 11.93
C ARG A 88 1.59 0.26 11.25
N ALA A 89 2.26 -0.87 11.51
CA ALA A 89 1.98 -2.16 10.86
C ALA A 89 0.53 -2.63 11.02
N TRP A 90 -0.11 -2.26 12.13
CA TRP A 90 -1.54 -2.48 12.39
C TRP A 90 -2.49 -1.71 11.45
N TYR A 91 -1.97 -0.75 10.66
CA TYR A 91 -2.73 0.07 9.72
C TYR A 91 -2.19 -0.05 8.29
N TYR A 92 -0.87 0.10 8.10
CA TYR A 92 -0.21 -0.06 6.81
C TYR A 92 0.61 -1.33 6.80
N THR A 93 0.41 -2.18 5.82
CA THR A 93 1.26 -3.35 5.59
C THR A 93 1.21 -3.65 4.09
N ARG A 94 1.91 -2.83 3.30
CA ARG A 94 1.87 -2.85 1.85
C ARG A 94 3.25 -3.11 1.29
N VAL A 95 3.33 -4.08 0.38
CA VAL A 95 4.54 -4.41 -0.39
C VAL A 95 4.14 -4.65 -1.84
N TYR A 96 4.95 -4.16 -2.77
CA TYR A 96 4.68 -4.24 -4.21
C TYR A 96 5.95 -4.66 -4.94
N ALA A 97 5.83 -5.69 -5.81
CA ALA A 97 6.87 -6.07 -6.73
C ALA A 97 6.84 -5.18 -7.98
N ASP A 98 8.00 -4.88 -8.53
CA ASP A 98 8.09 -4.23 -9.84
C ASP A 98 7.55 -5.14 -10.93
N THR A 99 7.01 -4.53 -12.00
CA THR A 99 6.35 -5.26 -13.07
C THR A 99 7.30 -5.86 -14.11
N GLN A 100 8.57 -5.43 -14.12
CA GLN A 100 9.57 -5.86 -15.11
C GLN A 100 10.95 -6.21 -14.50
N ASP A 101 11.20 -5.89 -13.23
CA ASP A 101 12.45 -6.23 -12.55
C ASP A 101 12.16 -7.04 -11.28
N GLU A 102 12.55 -8.30 -11.28
CA GLU A 102 12.34 -9.21 -10.14
C GLU A 102 13.11 -8.85 -8.88
N ASN A 103 14.04 -7.90 -8.92
CA ASN A 103 14.83 -7.45 -7.76
C ASN A 103 14.32 -6.14 -7.16
N LEU A 104 13.44 -5.46 -7.87
CA LEU A 104 12.82 -4.22 -7.39
C LEU A 104 11.56 -4.52 -6.58
N VAL A 105 11.52 -3.97 -5.36
CA VAL A 105 10.37 -4.09 -4.48
C VAL A 105 10.16 -2.80 -3.69
N TYR A 106 8.90 -2.46 -3.46
CA TYR A 106 8.49 -1.24 -2.81
C TYR A 106 7.71 -1.55 -1.54
N VAL A 107 7.94 -0.80 -0.47
CA VAL A 107 7.18 -0.88 0.77
C VAL A 107 6.59 0.48 1.07
N LEU A 108 5.28 0.50 1.27
CA LEU A 108 4.50 1.69 1.58
C LEU A 108 3.94 1.62 2.99
N ASN A 109 4.12 2.71 3.69
CA ASN A 109 3.51 2.99 4.98
C ASN A 109 3.47 4.52 5.19
N VAL A 110 3.85 5.06 6.35
CA VAL A 110 4.03 6.51 6.55
C VAL A 110 5.02 7.12 5.56
N ARG A 111 5.94 6.27 5.03
CA ARG A 111 6.96 6.64 4.04
C ARG A 111 6.93 5.68 2.86
N TYR A 112 7.55 6.14 1.76
CA TYR A 112 7.79 5.35 0.55
C TYR A 112 9.23 4.82 0.55
N HIS A 113 9.37 3.51 0.44
CA HIS A 113 10.66 2.82 0.47
C HIS A 113 10.82 1.96 -0.77
N LYS A 114 12.01 1.99 -1.37
CA LYS A 114 12.37 1.22 -2.57
C LYS A 114 13.62 0.41 -2.33
N SER A 115 13.59 -0.85 -2.73
CA SER A 115 14.73 -1.77 -2.74
C SER A 115 15.05 -2.17 -4.17
N THR A 116 16.35 -2.26 -4.49
CA THR A 116 16.88 -2.76 -5.77
C THR A 116 17.59 -4.10 -5.63
N ASN A 117 17.49 -4.75 -4.48
CA ASN A 117 18.17 -6.00 -4.16
C ASN A 117 17.26 -7.01 -3.48
N SER A 118 16.06 -7.15 -4.02
CA SER A 118 15.03 -8.10 -3.57
C SER A 118 14.56 -7.88 -2.13
N GLY A 119 14.68 -6.65 -1.59
CA GLY A 119 14.22 -6.35 -0.23
C GLY A 119 15.28 -6.48 0.86
N LYS A 120 16.53 -6.82 0.53
CA LYS A 120 17.63 -6.93 1.51
C LYS A 120 17.98 -5.59 2.17
N SER A 121 17.86 -4.50 1.42
CA SER A 121 18.01 -3.14 1.93
C SER A 121 17.06 -2.19 1.23
N PHE A 122 16.67 -1.11 1.93
CA PHE A 122 15.73 -0.11 1.43
C PHE A 122 16.29 1.30 1.58
N LYS A 123 16.17 2.08 0.51
CA LYS A 123 16.29 3.53 0.53
C LYS A 123 14.89 4.13 0.70
N THR A 124 14.79 5.14 1.56
CA THR A 124 13.56 5.94 1.70
C THR A 124 13.62 7.09 0.72
N TYR A 125 12.56 7.27 -0.04
CA TYR A 125 12.40 8.37 -0.99
C TYR A 125 11.36 9.36 -0.50
N ASN A 126 11.47 10.59 -0.96
CA ASN A 126 10.48 11.62 -0.68
C ASN A 126 9.38 11.54 -1.74
N ALA A 127 8.17 11.20 -1.30
CA ALA A 127 6.95 11.50 -2.03
C ALA A 127 6.35 12.81 -1.48
N PRO A 128 5.51 13.51 -2.24
CA PRO A 128 5.03 14.85 -1.84
C PRO A 128 4.19 14.89 -0.57
N HIS A 129 3.54 13.77 -0.23
CA HIS A 129 2.80 13.59 1.02
C HIS A 129 3.25 12.32 1.73
N GLY A 130 2.75 12.06 2.93
CA GLY A 130 2.97 10.82 3.67
C GLY A 130 1.71 9.96 3.73
N ASP A 131 1.80 8.88 4.49
CA ASP A 131 0.68 7.96 4.72
C ASP A 131 0.17 7.35 3.40
N HIS A 132 1.05 6.53 2.79
CA HIS A 132 0.82 5.91 1.49
C HIS A 132 -0.04 4.65 1.62
N HIS A 133 -1.12 4.58 0.83
CA HIS A 133 -2.11 3.52 0.89
C HIS A 133 -2.04 2.55 -0.28
N ASP A 134 -1.65 3.02 -1.48
CA ASP A 134 -1.61 2.16 -2.65
C ASP A 134 -0.55 2.63 -3.65
N LEU A 135 -0.10 1.68 -4.50
CA LEU A 135 0.86 1.91 -5.56
C LEU A 135 0.47 1.10 -6.79
N TRP A 136 0.26 1.79 -7.89
CA TRP A 136 0.15 1.16 -9.19
C TRP A 136 1.43 1.38 -9.99
N ILE A 137 1.92 0.30 -10.63
CA ILE A 137 3.10 0.31 -11.49
C ILE A 137 2.66 -0.19 -12.86
N SER A 138 2.93 0.58 -13.92
CA SER A 138 2.56 0.19 -15.28
C SER A 138 3.26 -1.11 -15.68
N PRO A 139 2.52 -2.14 -16.12
CA PRO A 139 3.11 -3.38 -16.59
C PRO A 139 3.95 -3.20 -17.88
N GLU A 140 3.57 -2.23 -18.70
CA GLU A 140 4.21 -1.97 -20.00
C GLU A 140 5.43 -1.06 -19.88
N ASN A 141 5.38 -0.11 -18.93
CA ASN A 141 6.46 0.82 -18.66
C ASN A 141 6.53 1.17 -17.17
N PRO A 142 7.32 0.46 -16.36
CA PRO A 142 7.38 0.63 -14.91
C PRO A 142 7.99 1.98 -14.46
N GLU A 143 8.48 2.81 -15.35
CA GLU A 143 8.80 4.21 -15.04
C GLU A 143 7.54 5.01 -14.71
N ARG A 144 6.37 4.58 -15.25
CA ARG A 144 5.07 5.19 -14.98
C ARG A 144 4.45 4.54 -13.75
N MET A 145 4.25 5.35 -12.73
CA MET A 145 3.67 4.90 -11.46
C MET A 145 2.61 5.91 -10.97
N ILE A 146 1.66 5.39 -10.20
CA ILE A 146 0.70 6.22 -9.46
C ILE A 146 0.75 5.77 -8.00
N ILE A 147 0.93 6.72 -7.09
CA ILE A 147 0.86 6.49 -5.64
C ILE A 147 -0.36 7.22 -5.08
N GLY A 148 -1.08 6.57 -4.18
CA GLY A 148 -2.19 7.15 -3.42
C GLY A 148 -1.81 7.30 -1.96
N ASP A 149 -2.06 8.48 -1.40
CA ASP A 149 -1.79 8.82 -0.01
C ASP A 149 -2.83 9.79 0.56
N ASP A 150 -2.67 10.21 1.81
CA ASP A 150 -3.62 11.12 2.46
C ASP A 150 -3.69 12.51 1.82
N GLY A 151 -2.73 12.88 0.97
CA GLY A 151 -2.75 14.12 0.19
C GLY A 151 -3.44 13.99 -1.16
N GLY A 152 -3.77 12.76 -1.61
CA GLY A 152 -4.39 12.48 -2.89
C GLY A 152 -3.63 11.46 -3.72
N ALA A 153 -3.48 11.70 -5.02
CA ALA A 153 -2.73 10.83 -5.91
C ALA A 153 -1.63 11.60 -6.64
N GLN A 154 -0.48 10.98 -6.81
CA GLN A 154 0.64 11.54 -7.54
C GLN A 154 1.14 10.56 -8.60
N VAL A 155 1.66 11.09 -9.70
CA VAL A 155 2.25 10.30 -10.78
C VAL A 155 3.76 10.47 -10.81
N SER A 156 4.45 9.39 -11.19
CA SER A 156 5.88 9.36 -11.47
C SER A 156 6.11 8.88 -12.90
N TYR A 157 7.19 9.35 -13.52
CA TYR A 157 7.66 8.95 -14.85
C TYR A 157 9.14 8.52 -14.83
N ASP A 158 9.69 8.28 -13.63
CA ASP A 158 11.09 7.92 -13.39
C ASP A 158 11.20 6.81 -12.35
N ARG A 159 10.22 5.90 -12.33
CA ARG A 159 10.18 4.75 -11.42
C ARG A 159 10.21 5.16 -9.94
N GLY A 160 9.49 6.24 -9.61
CA GLY A 160 9.30 6.73 -8.25
C GLY A 160 10.49 7.50 -7.66
N GLU A 161 11.44 7.98 -8.49
CA GLU A 161 12.52 8.86 -8.03
C GLU A 161 11.98 10.28 -7.76
N SER A 162 11.01 10.73 -8.58
CA SER A 162 10.27 11.97 -8.39
C SER A 162 8.77 11.80 -8.65
N TRP A 163 7.97 12.71 -8.12
CA TRP A 163 6.52 12.65 -8.15
C TRP A 163 5.91 14.01 -8.49
N SER A 164 4.76 14.00 -9.15
CA SER A 164 3.96 15.21 -9.36
C SER A 164 3.48 15.80 -8.04
N THR A 165 3.04 17.07 -8.06
CA THR A 165 2.40 17.68 -6.90
C THR A 165 1.02 17.04 -6.62
N TYR A 166 0.61 16.99 -5.36
CA TYR A 166 -0.78 16.71 -4.95
C TYR A 166 -1.66 17.98 -4.91
N MET A 167 -1.06 19.16 -5.03
CA MET A 167 -1.75 20.46 -4.90
C MET A 167 -2.65 20.82 -6.11
N ASN A 168 -2.69 20.00 -7.14
CA ASN A 168 -3.50 20.18 -8.33
C ASN A 168 -4.84 19.41 -8.31
N GLN A 169 -5.21 18.83 -7.17
CA GLN A 169 -6.42 18.03 -7.01
C GLN A 169 -7.38 18.76 -6.07
N PRO A 170 -8.48 19.37 -6.59
CA PRO A 170 -9.46 20.08 -5.76
C PRO A 170 -10.40 19.06 -5.06
N THR A 171 -9.84 18.14 -4.29
CA THR A 171 -10.56 17.10 -3.56
C THR A 171 -10.46 17.34 -2.07
N SER A 172 -11.48 16.93 -1.34
CA SER A 172 -11.54 17.03 0.11
C SER A 172 -12.39 15.90 0.68
N GLN A 173 -11.97 15.36 1.80
CA GLN A 173 -12.75 14.36 2.53
C GLN A 173 -13.61 15.06 3.59
N PHE A 174 -14.90 15.17 3.32
CA PHE A 174 -15.87 15.71 4.25
C PHE A 174 -16.55 14.60 5.03
N TYR A 175 -16.62 14.74 6.38
CA TYR A 175 -17.32 13.78 7.21
C TYR A 175 -18.82 13.96 7.18
N ARG A 176 -19.27 15.20 7.26
CA ARG A 176 -20.70 15.55 7.28
C ARG A 176 -20.90 16.91 6.63
N VAL A 177 -22.08 17.07 6.03
CA VAL A 177 -22.50 18.32 5.40
C VAL A 177 -23.80 18.76 6.04
N THR A 178 -23.90 20.04 6.34
CA THR A 178 -25.14 20.71 6.79
C THR A 178 -25.34 22.03 6.08
N THR A 179 -26.55 22.54 6.12
CA THR A 179 -26.91 23.83 5.52
C THR A 179 -27.60 24.72 6.54
N ASP A 180 -27.55 26.05 6.33
CA ASP A 180 -28.37 27.01 7.08
C ASP A 180 -29.70 27.32 6.36
N ASN A 181 -30.54 28.14 6.98
CA ASN A 181 -31.86 28.53 6.48
C ASN A 181 -31.80 29.89 5.73
N SER A 182 -30.64 30.43 5.42
CA SER A 182 -30.52 31.67 4.66
C SER A 182 -30.88 31.44 3.20
N PHE A 183 -31.14 32.51 2.47
CA PHE A 183 -31.31 32.48 1.00
C PHE A 183 -30.41 33.50 0.34
N PRO A 184 -29.48 33.09 -0.52
CA PRO A 184 -29.03 31.71 -0.81
C PRO A 184 -28.50 31.03 0.46
N TYR A 185 -28.79 29.74 0.63
CA TYR A 185 -28.29 29.01 1.78
C TYR A 185 -26.78 28.74 1.67
N ARG A 186 -26.16 28.47 2.79
CA ARG A 186 -24.75 28.12 2.88
C ARG A 186 -24.59 26.66 3.22
N ILE A 187 -23.52 26.08 2.71
CA ILE A 187 -23.09 24.71 2.96
C ILE A 187 -21.93 24.77 3.95
N TYR A 188 -21.99 23.99 5.00
CA TYR A 188 -20.95 23.85 6.02
C TYR A 188 -20.47 22.40 6.04
N ALA A 189 -19.14 22.20 6.05
CA ALA A 189 -18.56 20.88 6.11
C ALA A 189 -17.19 20.92 6.80
N ALA A 190 -16.96 19.96 7.70
CA ALA A 190 -15.68 19.72 8.32
C ALA A 190 -14.91 18.66 7.54
N GLN A 191 -13.65 18.93 7.24
CA GLN A 191 -12.73 18.02 6.56
C GLN A 191 -11.96 17.19 7.58
N GLN A 192 -11.56 16.00 7.16
CA GLN A 192 -10.62 15.19 7.94
C GLN A 192 -9.26 15.90 7.99
N ASP A 193 -8.71 16.02 9.19
CA ASP A 193 -7.36 16.54 9.47
C ASP A 193 -7.05 17.88 8.78
N ASN A 194 -8.09 18.66 8.48
CA ASN A 194 -7.99 19.94 7.78
C ASN A 194 -9.04 20.93 8.34
N SER A 195 -9.21 22.04 7.67
CA SER A 195 -10.12 23.10 8.04
C SER A 195 -11.60 22.72 7.90
N THR A 196 -12.48 23.56 8.45
CA THR A 196 -13.91 23.55 8.18
C THR A 196 -14.23 24.60 7.12
N ILE A 197 -15.05 24.27 6.16
CA ILE A 197 -15.47 25.19 5.11
C ILE A 197 -16.90 25.70 5.30
N ARG A 198 -17.14 26.90 4.81
CA ARG A 198 -18.45 27.48 4.59
C ARG A 198 -18.48 28.09 3.19
N ILE A 199 -19.37 27.61 2.34
CA ILE A 199 -19.55 28.13 0.98
C ILE A 199 -21.01 28.45 0.69
N ASN A 200 -21.28 29.41 -0.18
CA ASN A 200 -22.61 29.65 -0.71
C ASN A 200 -22.96 28.54 -1.71
N HIS A 201 -24.21 28.06 -1.70
CA HIS A 201 -24.65 27.05 -2.67
C HIS A 201 -24.70 27.61 -4.11
N ARG A 202 -24.75 28.92 -4.25
CA ARG A 202 -24.65 29.63 -5.53
C ARG A 202 -23.57 30.70 -5.44
N SER A 203 -22.70 30.75 -6.42
CA SER A 203 -21.78 31.86 -6.60
C SER A 203 -22.62 33.10 -6.99
N SER A 204 -22.35 34.22 -6.35
CA SER A 204 -22.91 35.51 -6.74
C SER A 204 -22.21 36.11 -7.98
N ASN A 205 -21.09 35.52 -8.38
CA ASN A 205 -20.35 35.91 -9.57
C ASN A 205 -20.75 34.98 -10.70
N GLY A 206 -21.83 35.34 -11.39
CA GLY A 206 -22.09 34.89 -12.75
C GLY A 206 -21.09 35.59 -13.66
N SER A 207 -20.13 34.82 -14.13
CA SER A 207 -19.39 35.07 -15.38
C SER A 207 -18.71 33.79 -15.74
#